data_939c9fa3bf5e18938316fea1a7c2cf7a
#
_entry.id   939c9fa3bf5e18938316fea1a7c2cf7a
#
_cell.length_a   1.000
_cell.length_b   1.000
_cell.length_c   1.000
_cell.angle_alpha   90.00
_cell.angle_beta   90.00
_cell.angle_gamma   90.00
#
_symmetry.space_group_name_H-M   'P 1'
#
loop_
_entity.id
_entity.type
_entity.pdbx_description
1 polymer ?
#
loop_
_entity_poly.entity_id
_entity_poly.type
_entity_poly.pdbx_seq_one_letter_code
_entity_poly.pdbx_strand_id
1 'polypeptide(L)'
;AIRRQRQMCIRDRTGIDHLIELGVTHVHLLPSFDYASIDETKLEENHYNWGYDPANYNVPDGSYSTDPYQPATRVKEFKQMVQALHRAGIRVIMDMVYNHTFNTVESNFERTVPGYFYRQKEDGTLANGSGCGNETASERPMMRKFMIESVLYWIKEYHIDGFRFDLMGVHDIETMNEIRKAVNKVDPTICIYGEGLSLIHISEP
;
A
#
# COMPACT_ATOMS: atom_id res chain seq x y z
N ALA A 1 -10.09 5.94 -15.68
CA ALA A 1 -10.98 4.96 -15.03
C ALA A 1 -12.29 5.64 -14.58
N ILE A 2 -12.27 6.72 -13.84
CA ILE A 2 -13.46 7.41 -13.34
C ILE A 2 -14.38 7.92 -14.48
N ARG A 3 -13.83 8.37 -15.60
CA ARG A 3 -14.64 8.78 -16.77
C ARG A 3 -15.41 7.62 -17.43
N ARG A 4 -14.84 6.42 -17.52
CA ARG A 4 -15.53 5.25 -18.07
C ARG A 4 -16.61 4.71 -17.12
N GLN A 5 -16.39 4.75 -15.82
CA GLN A 5 -17.41 4.37 -14.84
C GLN A 5 -18.64 5.28 -14.89
N ARG A 6 -18.47 6.59 -15.13
CA ARG A 6 -19.63 7.50 -15.28
C ARG A 6 -20.51 7.21 -16.47
N GLN A 7 -20.00 6.64 -17.56
CA GLN A 7 -20.79 6.27 -18.74
C GLN A 7 -21.50 4.92 -18.63
N MET A 8 -21.03 4.01 -17.78
CA MET A 8 -21.68 2.71 -17.54
C MET A 8 -22.79 2.76 -16.49
N CYS A 9 -22.91 3.85 -15.76
CA CYS A 9 -23.80 3.98 -14.59
C CYS A 9 -25.28 4.27 -14.89
N ILE A 10 -25.79 4.08 -16.10
CA ILE A 10 -27.19 4.45 -16.41
C ILE A 10 -28.19 3.36 -16.02
N ARG A 11 -27.80 2.11 -15.77
CA ARG A 11 -28.73 1.00 -15.46
C ARG A 11 -28.29 0.03 -14.37
N ASP A 12 -27.01 -0.07 -14.05
CA ASP A 12 -26.50 -0.99 -13.03
C ASP A 12 -25.93 -0.19 -11.85
N ARG A 13 -26.21 -0.64 -10.63
CA ARG A 13 -25.59 -0.07 -9.43
C ARG A 13 -24.10 -0.40 -9.45
N THR A 14 -23.26 0.61 -9.43
CA THR A 14 -21.79 0.48 -9.46
C THR A 14 -21.18 1.27 -8.31
N GLY A 15 -19.91 1.02 -8.01
CA GLY A 15 -19.20 1.73 -6.94
C GLY A 15 -19.81 1.47 -5.56
N ILE A 16 -20.02 2.53 -4.78
CA ILE A 16 -20.50 2.42 -3.39
C ILE A 16 -21.90 1.78 -3.31
N ASP A 17 -22.80 2.12 -4.22
CA ASP A 17 -24.16 1.55 -4.22
C ASP A 17 -24.13 0.03 -4.40
N HIS A 18 -23.24 -0.48 -5.24
CA HIS A 18 -23.04 -1.92 -5.42
C HIS A 18 -22.48 -2.58 -4.16
N LEU A 19 -21.50 -1.94 -3.50
CA LEU A 19 -20.93 -2.44 -2.26
C LEU A 19 -21.98 -2.51 -1.12
N ILE A 20 -22.87 -1.51 -1.06
CA ILE A 20 -23.99 -1.51 -0.11
C ILE A 20 -24.95 -2.68 -0.42
N GLU A 21 -25.28 -2.89 -1.69
CA GLU A 21 -26.17 -3.99 -2.12
C GLU A 21 -25.58 -5.37 -1.79
N LEU A 22 -24.26 -5.53 -1.93
CA LEU A 22 -23.54 -6.75 -1.54
C LEU A 22 -23.51 -6.96 -0.02
N GLY A 23 -23.77 -5.93 0.78
CA GLY A 23 -23.76 -6.01 2.23
C GLY A 23 -22.36 -6.17 2.84
N VAL A 24 -21.31 -5.76 2.14
CA VAL A 24 -19.93 -5.83 2.65
C VAL A 24 -19.71 -4.77 3.73
N THR A 25 -18.91 -5.11 4.73
CA THR A 25 -18.55 -4.20 5.82
C THR A 25 -17.18 -3.55 5.63
N HIS A 26 -16.34 -4.13 4.79
CA HIS A 26 -14.99 -3.67 4.50
C HIS A 26 -14.71 -3.81 3.02
N VAL A 27 -13.93 -2.89 2.49
CA VAL A 27 -13.29 -3.00 1.18
C VAL A 27 -11.78 -3.06 1.36
N HIS A 28 -11.15 -4.01 0.71
CA HIS A 28 -9.71 -4.11 0.62
C HIS A 28 -9.29 -3.59 -0.75
N LEU A 29 -8.63 -2.45 -0.75
CA LEU A 29 -8.11 -1.83 -1.96
C LEU A 29 -6.80 -2.50 -2.35
N LEU A 30 -6.58 -2.71 -3.66
CA LEU A 30 -5.24 -2.97 -4.18
C LEU A 30 -4.30 -1.81 -3.79
N PRO A 31 -2.96 -1.99 -3.84
CA PRO A 31 -2.04 -0.93 -3.50
C PRO A 31 -2.41 0.38 -4.20
N SER A 32 -2.63 1.41 -3.43
CA SER A 32 -3.16 2.70 -3.88
C SER A 32 -2.29 3.89 -3.47
N PHE A 33 -1.15 3.62 -2.83
CA PHE A 33 -0.05 4.58 -2.71
C PHE A 33 0.75 4.58 -4.02
N ASP A 34 1.62 5.57 -4.17
CA ASP A 34 2.36 5.85 -5.40
C ASP A 34 3.25 4.67 -5.85
N TYR A 35 3.03 4.20 -7.07
CA TYR A 35 3.74 3.11 -7.72
C TYR A 35 4.29 3.53 -9.10
N ALA A 36 5.32 2.84 -9.59
CA ALA A 36 6.18 3.35 -10.64
C ALA A 36 5.70 3.08 -12.08
N SER A 37 4.90 2.02 -12.30
CA SER A 37 4.66 1.52 -13.67
C SER A 37 3.63 2.32 -14.46
N ILE A 38 2.93 3.27 -13.87
CA ILE A 38 1.98 4.13 -14.57
C ILE A 38 2.58 5.53 -14.72
N ASP A 39 2.75 5.95 -15.95
CA ASP A 39 3.12 7.34 -16.26
C ASP A 39 1.90 8.25 -16.05
N GLU A 40 1.89 8.97 -14.93
CA GLU A 40 0.81 9.88 -14.56
C GLU A 40 0.62 11.02 -15.55
N THR A 41 1.57 11.26 -16.45
CA THR A 41 1.47 12.28 -17.49
C THR A 41 0.74 11.80 -18.74
N LYS A 42 0.39 10.50 -18.80
CA LYS A 42 -0.24 9.84 -19.97
C LYS A 42 -1.49 9.05 -19.58
N LEU A 43 -2.35 9.63 -18.76
CA LEU A 43 -3.56 8.97 -18.26
C LEU A 43 -4.62 8.68 -19.32
N GLU A 44 -4.51 9.22 -20.52
CA GLU A 44 -5.33 8.89 -21.68
C GLU A 44 -4.96 7.53 -22.30
N GLU A 45 -3.75 7.06 -22.10
CA GLU A 45 -3.32 5.73 -22.49
C GLU A 45 -3.93 4.68 -21.53
N ASN A 46 -4.31 3.53 -22.07
CA ASN A 46 -4.96 2.49 -21.27
C ASN A 46 -3.91 1.61 -20.60
N HIS A 47 -3.34 2.07 -19.53
CA HIS A 47 -2.44 1.30 -18.67
C HIS A 47 -3.21 0.68 -17.51
N TYR A 48 -2.88 -0.57 -17.19
CA TYR A 48 -3.41 -1.26 -16.03
C TYR A 48 -2.25 -1.78 -15.18
N ASN A 49 -2.28 -1.47 -13.90
CA ASN A 49 -1.32 -1.98 -12.93
C ASN A 49 -2.07 -2.31 -11.62
N TRP A 50 -1.60 -3.35 -10.94
CA TRP A 50 -2.13 -3.72 -9.62
C TRP A 50 -1.52 -2.91 -8.48
N GLY A 51 -0.42 -2.17 -8.74
CA GLY A 51 0.23 -1.31 -7.77
C GLY A 51 1.29 -1.98 -6.90
N TYR A 52 1.73 -3.21 -7.24
CA TYR A 52 2.75 -3.93 -6.48
C TYR A 52 4.19 -3.58 -6.89
N ASP A 53 4.42 -2.35 -7.32
CA ASP A 53 5.72 -1.80 -7.69
C ASP A 53 5.93 -0.42 -7.01
N PRO A 54 6.07 -0.42 -5.67
CA PRO A 54 6.01 0.79 -4.85
C PRO A 54 7.18 1.74 -5.14
N ALA A 55 6.84 3.04 -5.28
CA ALA A 55 7.79 4.13 -5.41
C ALA A 55 7.79 5.03 -4.16
N ASN A 56 6.63 5.53 -3.75
CA ASN A 56 6.48 6.38 -2.57
C ASN A 56 5.31 5.92 -1.69
N TYR A 57 5.61 5.44 -0.47
CA TYR A 57 4.64 4.77 0.40
C TYR A 57 3.62 5.68 1.09
N ASN A 58 3.92 6.98 1.23
CA ASN A 58 3.12 7.89 2.06
C ASN A 58 2.36 8.94 1.24
N VAL A 59 2.07 8.63 -0.01
CA VAL A 59 1.28 9.49 -0.90
C VAL A 59 0.38 8.61 -1.77
N PRO A 60 -0.89 9.00 -2.01
CA PRO A 60 -1.75 8.31 -2.96
C PRO A 60 -1.20 8.38 -4.38
N ASP A 61 -1.43 7.34 -5.17
CA ASP A 61 -1.05 7.31 -6.57
C ASP A 61 -1.83 8.34 -7.40
N GLY A 62 -1.14 9.04 -8.28
CA GLY A 62 -1.73 10.12 -9.06
C GLY A 62 -2.55 9.65 -10.26
N SER A 63 -2.40 8.39 -10.69
CA SER A 63 -3.19 7.85 -11.81
C SER A 63 -4.68 7.78 -11.51
N TYR A 64 -5.07 7.77 -10.23
CA TYR A 64 -6.46 7.82 -9.78
C TYR A 64 -6.99 9.25 -9.62
N SER A 65 -6.11 10.26 -9.69
CA SER A 65 -6.46 11.68 -9.53
C SER A 65 -7.12 12.25 -10.78
N THR A 66 -8.02 13.20 -10.59
CA THR A 66 -8.60 13.98 -11.70
C THR A 66 -7.61 15.00 -12.26
N ASP A 67 -6.61 15.39 -11.49
CA ASP A 67 -5.49 16.25 -11.90
C ASP A 67 -4.18 15.77 -11.25
N PRO A 68 -3.37 14.96 -11.96
CA PRO A 68 -2.12 14.43 -11.44
C PRO A 68 -1.03 15.51 -11.30
N TYR A 69 -1.17 16.63 -12.01
CA TYR A 69 -0.19 17.74 -11.95
C TYR A 69 -0.34 18.60 -10.70
N GLN A 70 -1.46 18.45 -9.97
CA GLN A 70 -1.69 19.13 -8.70
C GLN A 70 -1.59 18.13 -7.53
N PRO A 71 -0.47 18.06 -6.81
CA PRO A 71 -0.26 17.04 -5.77
C PRO A 71 -1.33 17.01 -4.69
N ALA A 72 -1.92 18.16 -4.37
CA ALA A 72 -2.99 18.24 -3.38
C ALA A 72 -4.29 17.56 -3.83
N THR A 73 -4.52 17.43 -5.15
CA THR A 73 -5.73 16.83 -5.70
C THR A 73 -5.82 15.36 -5.35
N ARG A 74 -4.75 14.56 -5.56
CA ARG A 74 -4.71 13.13 -5.21
C ARG A 74 -4.98 12.90 -3.72
N VAL A 75 -4.39 13.72 -2.86
CA VAL A 75 -4.59 13.65 -1.40
C VAL A 75 -6.04 13.93 -1.02
N LYS A 76 -6.61 15.00 -1.57
CA LYS A 76 -8.01 15.40 -1.31
C LYS A 76 -9.00 14.34 -1.79
N GLU A 77 -8.82 13.86 -3.03
CA GLU A 77 -9.74 12.90 -3.64
C GLU A 77 -9.68 11.53 -2.95
N PHE A 78 -8.50 11.09 -2.53
CA PHE A 78 -8.37 9.86 -1.74
C PHE A 78 -9.09 9.99 -0.39
N LYS A 79 -8.90 11.11 0.33
CA LYS A 79 -9.65 11.39 1.58
C LYS A 79 -11.16 11.45 1.35
N GLN A 80 -11.60 12.01 0.23
CA GLN A 80 -13.04 12.05 -0.12
C GLN A 80 -13.60 10.65 -0.41
N MET A 81 -12.85 9.79 -1.07
CA MET A 81 -13.22 8.38 -1.30
C MET A 81 -13.40 7.64 0.03
N VAL A 82 -12.43 7.71 0.92
CA VAL A 82 -12.51 7.09 2.26
C VAL A 82 -13.71 7.63 3.03
N GLN A 83 -13.90 8.96 3.04
CA GLN A 83 -15.04 9.58 3.70
C GLN A 83 -16.39 9.09 3.13
N ALA A 84 -16.49 8.91 1.81
CA ALA A 84 -17.70 8.42 1.17
C ALA A 84 -18.02 6.97 1.55
N LEU A 85 -17.00 6.11 1.62
CA LEU A 85 -17.13 4.74 2.09
C LEU A 85 -17.57 4.68 3.56
N HIS A 86 -16.95 5.49 4.43
CA HIS A 86 -17.34 5.59 5.84
C HIS A 86 -18.77 6.06 6.04
N ARG A 87 -19.24 7.02 5.24
CA ARG A 87 -20.67 7.45 5.27
C ARG A 87 -21.63 6.33 4.89
N ALA A 88 -21.19 5.38 4.09
CA ALA A 88 -21.93 4.19 3.74
C ALA A 88 -21.78 3.05 4.76
N GLY A 89 -21.05 3.27 5.85
CA GLY A 89 -20.75 2.25 6.87
C GLY A 89 -19.74 1.20 6.44
N ILE A 90 -18.94 1.49 5.41
CA ILE A 90 -17.93 0.57 4.84
C ILE A 90 -16.54 1.04 5.28
N ARG A 91 -15.80 0.15 5.92
CA ARG A 91 -14.40 0.36 6.32
C ARG A 91 -13.44 0.12 5.17
N VAL A 92 -12.27 0.77 5.23
CA VAL A 92 -11.26 0.73 4.18
C VAL A 92 -9.99 0.04 4.68
N ILE A 93 -9.55 -0.99 3.95
CA ILE A 93 -8.29 -1.70 4.18
C ILE A 93 -7.34 -1.36 3.03
N MET A 94 -6.12 -0.98 3.35
CA MET A 94 -5.06 -0.74 2.37
C MET A 94 -4.12 -1.96 2.28
N ASP A 95 -3.73 -2.28 1.06
CA ASP A 95 -2.68 -3.24 0.77
C ASP A 95 -1.31 -2.55 0.81
N MET A 96 -0.42 -2.99 1.71
CA MET A 96 0.87 -2.36 1.96
C MET A 96 2.02 -3.24 1.48
N VAL A 97 2.78 -2.75 0.52
CA VAL A 97 3.88 -3.47 -0.14
C VAL A 97 5.22 -2.96 0.41
N TYR A 98 5.49 -3.18 1.69
CA TYR A 98 6.75 -2.75 2.31
C TYR A 98 7.91 -3.73 2.05
N ASN A 99 7.64 -4.89 1.50
CA ASN A 99 8.61 -5.95 1.33
C ASN A 99 9.70 -5.65 0.27
N HIS A 100 9.43 -4.77 -0.69
CA HIS A 100 10.39 -4.35 -1.72
C HIS A 100 10.09 -2.94 -2.22
N THR A 101 10.98 -2.38 -3.04
CA THR A 101 10.73 -1.17 -3.84
C THR A 101 10.88 -1.50 -5.32
N PHE A 102 10.22 -0.72 -6.18
CA PHE A 102 10.34 -0.87 -7.63
C PHE A 102 11.79 -0.80 -8.11
N ASN A 103 12.56 0.17 -7.60
CA ASN A 103 13.94 0.37 -7.95
C ASN A 103 14.76 0.67 -6.69
N THR A 104 15.89 -0.01 -6.50
CA THR A 104 16.76 0.21 -5.35
C THR A 104 17.63 1.45 -5.52
N VAL A 105 18.27 1.63 -6.67
CA VAL A 105 19.23 2.72 -6.92
C VAL A 105 18.57 4.10 -6.83
N GLU A 106 17.37 4.21 -7.40
CA GLU A 106 16.61 5.45 -7.44
C GLU A 106 15.69 5.65 -6.22
N SER A 107 15.61 4.65 -5.34
CA SER A 107 14.71 4.72 -4.17
C SER A 107 15.16 5.83 -3.20
N ASN A 108 14.17 6.45 -2.55
CA ASN A 108 14.45 7.42 -1.50
C ASN A 108 15.22 6.80 -0.32
N PHE A 109 15.07 5.50 -0.09
CA PHE A 109 15.81 4.76 0.92
C PHE A 109 17.31 4.73 0.64
N GLU A 110 17.70 4.30 -0.56
CA GLU A 110 19.11 4.21 -0.94
C GLU A 110 19.78 5.59 -1.04
N ARG A 111 19.05 6.58 -1.57
CA ARG A 111 19.52 7.97 -1.64
C ARG A 111 19.73 8.61 -0.27
N THR A 112 18.95 8.20 0.74
CA THR A 112 19.04 8.76 2.10
C THR A 112 20.20 8.12 2.88
N VAL A 113 20.26 6.78 2.91
CA VAL A 113 21.33 6.05 3.60
C VAL A 113 21.69 4.83 2.76
N PRO A 114 22.71 4.95 1.88
CA PRO A 114 23.13 3.86 1.00
C PRO A 114 23.44 2.57 1.77
N GLY A 115 22.93 1.43 1.25
CA GLY A 115 23.15 0.10 1.80
C GLY A 115 22.45 -0.21 3.13
N TYR A 116 21.60 0.71 3.65
CA TYR A 116 20.97 0.49 4.96
C TYR A 116 19.61 -0.20 4.88
N PHE A 117 18.74 0.22 3.98
CA PHE A 117 17.33 -0.17 4.02
C PHE A 117 17.02 -1.49 3.31
N TYR A 118 17.95 -2.00 2.53
CA TYR A 118 17.80 -3.27 1.82
C TYR A 118 18.61 -4.37 2.47
N ARG A 119 18.04 -5.57 2.53
CA ARG A 119 18.72 -6.76 3.04
C ARG A 119 19.73 -7.23 2.02
N GLN A 120 20.93 -7.54 2.50
CA GLN A 120 22.06 -8.01 1.71
C GLN A 120 22.48 -9.39 2.16
N LYS A 121 22.98 -10.19 1.22
CA LYS A 121 23.63 -11.45 1.48
C LYS A 121 25.07 -11.21 1.97
N GLU A 122 25.74 -12.27 2.41
CA GLU A 122 27.14 -12.19 2.88
C GLU A 122 28.11 -11.67 1.81
N ASP A 123 27.82 -11.91 0.53
CA ASP A 123 28.61 -11.43 -0.60
C ASP A 123 28.33 -9.97 -0.99
N GLY A 124 27.46 -9.27 -0.24
CA GLY A 124 27.05 -7.89 -0.50
C GLY A 124 25.99 -7.71 -1.59
N THR A 125 25.53 -8.78 -2.24
CA THR A 125 24.42 -8.70 -3.19
C THR A 125 23.09 -8.57 -2.46
N LEU A 126 22.10 -7.97 -3.13
CA LEU A 126 20.77 -7.82 -2.55
C LEU A 126 20.10 -9.18 -2.34
N ALA A 127 19.49 -9.38 -1.20
CA ALA A 127 18.58 -10.48 -0.99
C ALA A 127 17.29 -10.27 -1.80
N ASN A 128 16.61 -11.37 -2.17
CA ASN A 128 15.46 -11.36 -3.07
C ASN A 128 14.36 -12.34 -2.60
N GLY A 129 14.05 -12.33 -1.32
CA GLY A 129 12.95 -13.14 -0.76
C GLY A 129 11.57 -12.67 -1.21
N SER A 130 11.47 -11.44 -1.71
CA SER A 130 10.25 -10.93 -2.34
C SER A 130 10.02 -11.50 -3.76
N GLY A 131 11.07 -11.98 -4.44
CA GLY A 131 11.01 -12.35 -5.86
C GLY A 131 11.01 -11.14 -6.82
N CYS A 132 11.10 -9.91 -6.31
CA CYS A 132 11.04 -8.66 -7.07
C CYS A 132 12.42 -8.01 -7.31
N GLY A 133 13.51 -8.74 -7.05
CA GLY A 133 14.87 -8.25 -7.25
C GLY A 133 15.52 -7.58 -6.03
N ASN A 134 14.75 -7.27 -5.01
CA ASN A 134 15.22 -6.71 -3.76
C ASN A 134 14.25 -7.03 -2.62
N GLU A 135 14.71 -6.86 -1.39
CA GLU A 135 13.84 -6.90 -0.22
C GLU A 135 14.29 -5.89 0.81
N THR A 136 13.34 -5.31 1.52
CA THR A 136 13.63 -4.35 2.59
C THR A 136 14.07 -5.08 3.86
N ALA A 137 14.98 -4.47 4.60
CA ALA A 137 15.51 -5.01 5.86
C ALA A 137 14.64 -4.53 7.04
N SER A 138 13.45 -5.12 7.20
CA SER A 138 12.47 -4.72 8.22
C SER A 138 13.00 -4.84 9.64
N GLU A 139 13.96 -5.74 9.90
CA GLU A 139 14.65 -5.90 11.17
C GLU A 139 15.51 -4.71 11.57
N ARG A 140 15.88 -3.85 10.64
CA ARG A 140 16.70 -2.67 10.93
C ARG A 140 15.87 -1.56 11.58
N PRO A 141 16.37 -0.93 12.65
CA PRO A 141 15.58 0.00 13.45
C PRO A 141 14.91 1.14 12.66
N MET A 142 15.60 1.71 11.67
CA MET A 142 15.05 2.82 10.90
C MET A 142 14.01 2.35 9.85
N MET A 143 14.16 1.13 9.30
CA MET A 143 13.13 0.55 8.43
C MET A 143 11.87 0.21 9.24
N ARG A 144 12.03 -0.44 10.40
CA ARG A 144 10.95 -0.69 11.36
C ARG A 144 10.21 0.59 11.74
N LYS A 145 10.99 1.63 12.12
CA LYS A 145 10.42 2.95 12.44
C LYS A 145 9.61 3.51 11.28
N PHE A 146 10.16 3.46 10.06
CA PHE A 146 9.48 3.91 8.86
C PHE A 146 8.13 3.19 8.65
N MET A 147 8.12 1.86 8.74
CA MET A 147 6.90 1.06 8.57
C MET A 147 5.83 1.42 9.61
N ILE A 148 6.23 1.53 10.88
CA ILE A 148 5.31 1.91 11.97
C ILE A 148 4.73 3.31 11.73
N GLU A 149 5.59 4.30 11.44
CA GLU A 149 5.16 5.68 11.22
C GLU A 149 4.29 5.82 9.97
N SER A 150 4.59 5.08 8.91
CA SER A 150 3.79 5.05 7.68
C SER A 150 2.38 4.51 7.94
N VAL A 151 2.25 3.40 8.65
CA VAL A 151 0.94 2.85 9.04
C VAL A 151 0.15 3.85 9.89
N LEU A 152 0.79 4.42 10.91
CA LEU A 152 0.16 5.44 11.77
C LEU A 152 -0.24 6.70 11.00
N TYR A 153 0.55 7.09 10.01
CA TYR A 153 0.23 8.21 9.11
C TYR A 153 -1.07 7.95 8.32
N TRP A 154 -1.22 6.78 7.70
CA TRP A 154 -2.43 6.42 6.98
C TRP A 154 -3.66 6.35 7.88
N ILE A 155 -3.52 5.85 9.11
CA ILE A 155 -4.59 5.88 10.11
C ILE A 155 -4.98 7.32 10.43
N LYS A 156 -4.01 8.15 10.78
CA LYS A 156 -4.25 9.51 11.27
C LYS A 156 -4.76 10.46 10.20
N GLU A 157 -4.13 10.43 9.01
CA GLU A 157 -4.38 11.41 7.96
C GLU A 157 -5.52 10.99 7.03
N TYR A 158 -5.73 9.69 6.83
CA TYR A 158 -6.73 9.16 5.88
C TYR A 158 -7.82 8.34 6.53
N HIS A 159 -7.74 8.11 7.85
CA HIS A 159 -8.72 7.29 8.60
C HIS A 159 -8.87 5.88 8.06
N ILE A 160 -7.76 5.24 7.69
CA ILE A 160 -7.73 3.87 7.22
C ILE A 160 -8.04 2.91 8.38
N ASP A 161 -8.91 1.94 8.13
CA ASP A 161 -9.45 1.01 9.14
C ASP A 161 -8.74 -0.35 9.16
N GLY A 162 -7.82 -0.58 8.25
CA GLY A 162 -7.09 -1.83 8.22
C GLY A 162 -5.95 -1.86 7.22
N PHE A 163 -5.07 -2.85 7.40
CA PHE A 163 -3.90 -3.06 6.54
C PHE A 163 -3.73 -4.54 6.25
N ARG A 164 -3.53 -4.85 4.98
CA ARG A 164 -3.00 -6.14 4.53
C ARG A 164 -1.54 -5.95 4.17
N PHE A 165 -0.65 -6.77 4.70
CA PHE A 165 0.77 -6.73 4.36
C PHE A 165 1.06 -7.76 3.26
N ASP A 166 1.47 -7.25 2.11
CA ASP A 166 1.94 -8.06 0.99
C ASP A 166 3.21 -8.81 1.39
N LEU A 167 3.31 -10.09 1.02
CA LEU A 167 4.43 -10.96 1.37
C LEU A 167 4.88 -10.79 2.83
N MET A 168 3.95 -10.84 3.78
CA MET A 168 4.21 -10.55 5.19
C MET A 168 5.33 -11.43 5.76
N GLY A 169 5.50 -12.64 5.23
CA GLY A 169 6.56 -13.57 5.63
C GLY A 169 8.00 -13.11 5.31
N VAL A 170 8.17 -12.08 4.48
CA VAL A 170 9.49 -11.45 4.21
C VAL A 170 9.91 -10.57 5.38
N HIS A 171 8.95 -10.04 6.14
CA HIS A 171 9.22 -9.17 7.28
C HIS A 171 9.55 -9.97 8.53
N ASP A 172 10.39 -9.39 9.40
CA ASP A 172 10.67 -9.98 10.70
C ASP A 172 9.47 -9.87 11.64
N ILE A 173 9.32 -10.89 12.50
CA ILE A 173 8.17 -11.03 13.41
C ILE A 173 8.11 -9.86 14.41
N GLU A 174 9.27 -9.37 14.87
CA GLU A 174 9.31 -8.28 15.84
C GLU A 174 8.74 -6.99 15.26
N THR A 175 9.09 -6.66 14.01
CA THR A 175 8.54 -5.49 13.30
C THR A 175 7.02 -5.60 13.16
N MET A 176 6.50 -6.75 12.75
CA MET A 176 5.06 -6.95 12.63
C MET A 176 4.34 -6.83 13.99
N ASN A 177 4.94 -7.36 15.06
CA ASN A 177 4.41 -7.23 16.40
C ASN A 177 4.42 -5.76 16.90
N GLU A 178 5.48 -5.01 16.64
CA GLU A 178 5.55 -3.60 17.03
C GLU A 178 4.56 -2.74 16.23
N ILE A 179 4.33 -3.02 14.95
CA ILE A 179 3.26 -2.39 14.16
C ILE A 179 1.90 -2.68 14.82
N ARG A 180 1.58 -3.94 15.10
CA ARG A 180 0.31 -4.33 15.76
C ARG A 180 0.14 -3.60 17.09
N LYS A 181 1.18 -3.55 17.90
CA LYS A 181 1.19 -2.90 19.20
C LYS A 181 1.00 -1.36 19.09
N ALA A 182 1.64 -0.73 18.09
CA ALA A 182 1.48 0.69 17.83
C ALA A 182 0.05 1.03 17.38
N VAL A 183 -0.52 0.22 16.47
CA VAL A 183 -1.88 0.39 15.98
C VAL A 183 -2.91 0.19 17.09
N ASN A 184 -2.73 -0.82 17.96
CA ASN A 184 -3.62 -1.06 19.09
C ASN A 184 -3.69 0.10 20.09
N LYS A 185 -2.64 0.91 20.20
CA LYS A 185 -2.65 2.11 21.05
C LYS A 185 -3.51 3.23 20.47
N VAL A 186 -3.72 3.25 19.15
CA VAL A 186 -4.58 4.22 18.47
C VAL A 186 -6.01 3.71 18.46
N ASP A 187 -6.23 2.52 17.90
CA ASP A 187 -7.54 1.88 17.83
C ASP A 187 -7.36 0.35 17.69
N PRO A 188 -7.73 -0.45 18.69
CA PRO A 188 -7.62 -1.91 18.64
C PRO A 188 -8.57 -2.57 17.63
N THR A 189 -9.54 -1.84 17.07
CA THR A 189 -10.49 -2.36 16.07
C THR A 189 -9.93 -2.32 14.65
N ILE A 190 -8.80 -1.64 14.44
CA ILE A 190 -8.12 -1.60 13.13
C ILE A 190 -7.63 -3.01 12.78
N CYS A 191 -8.05 -3.48 11.61
CA CYS A 191 -7.73 -4.81 11.12
C CYS A 191 -6.28 -4.88 10.61
N ILE A 192 -5.52 -5.91 11.01
CA ILE A 192 -4.19 -6.21 10.46
C ILE A 192 -4.12 -7.68 10.11
N TYR A 193 -3.77 -7.98 8.88
CA TYR A 193 -3.48 -9.32 8.39
C TYR A 193 -2.44 -9.26 7.28
N GLY A 194 -1.97 -10.39 6.81
CA GLY A 194 -0.96 -10.43 5.78
C GLY A 194 -1.02 -11.68 4.93
N GLU A 195 -0.32 -11.62 3.82
CA GLU A 195 -0.09 -12.76 2.97
C GLU A 195 1.01 -13.63 3.57
N GLY A 196 0.69 -14.92 3.79
CA GLY A 196 1.63 -15.87 4.38
C GLY A 196 2.70 -16.39 3.41
N LEU A 197 2.73 -15.90 2.17
CA LEU A 197 3.72 -16.31 1.19
C LEU A 197 5.08 -15.68 1.50
N SER A 198 6.12 -16.50 1.40
CA SER A 198 7.52 -16.10 1.39
C SER A 198 8.26 -17.14 0.56
N LEU A 199 9.06 -16.69 -0.42
CA LEU A 199 9.88 -17.60 -1.21
C LEU A 199 10.96 -18.31 -0.40
N ILE A 200 11.22 -17.85 0.84
CA ILE A 200 12.21 -18.41 1.75
C ILE A 200 11.61 -19.50 2.66
N HIS A 201 10.27 -19.52 2.82
CA HIS A 201 9.57 -20.40 3.74
C HIS A 201 8.69 -21.45 3.05
N ILE A 202 8.90 -21.70 1.75
CA ILE A 202 8.21 -22.78 0.99
C ILE A 202 8.83 -24.16 1.28
N SER A 203 9.60 -24.32 2.32
CA SER A 203 10.04 -25.61 2.80
C SER A 203 9.37 -25.90 4.14
N GLU A 204 8.26 -26.56 4.01
CA GLU A 204 7.72 -27.56 4.95
C GLU A 204 6.21 -27.43 5.22
N PRO A 205 5.47 -28.52 5.08
CA PRO A 205 4.12 -28.64 5.65
C PRO A 205 4.19 -28.84 7.17
#